data_f153419da771d188afb14a517155c72a
#
_entry.id   f153419da771d188afb14a517155c72a
#
_cell.length_a   1.000
_cell.length_b   1.000
_cell.length_c   1.000
_cell.angle_alpha   90.00
_cell.angle_beta   90.00
_cell.angle_gamma   90.00
#
_symmetry.space_group_name_H-M   'P 1'
#
loop_
_entity.id
_entity.type
_entity.pdbx_description
1 polymer ?
#
loop_
_entity_poly.entity_id
_entity_poly.type
_entity_poly.pdbx_seq_one_letter_code
_entity_poly.pdbx_strand_id
1 'polypeptide(L)'
;MQGTIIKGIAGFYYVRVEDEVYECKARGKFRNEGVTPLIGDAVSIEVDYDNQDTNYAYKQGHIVEIFERKNKLVRPPVANVDQGIVVFAVTYPQIHLDLLDRFLIMMEIEGIKPYIALNKIDGAPRETYEYIVKGYEQSGYKVLLVSAKKQIGLDDLRAVLKDKISFFAGPSGVGKSTLLNSIEPHLKLQTGDVSEKIKRGKHTTRHVELLPFSEGGYVLDTPGFTSLQFETIDQDELKYYFPEFKPFEGKCKFNGCSH
;
A
#
# COMPACT_ATOMS: atom_id res chain seq x y z
N MET A 1 10.85 22.49 8.97
CA MET A 1 11.45 21.19 8.61
C MET A 1 10.47 20.43 7.75
N GLN A 2 10.95 19.59 6.81
CA GLN A 2 10.06 18.77 5.95
C GLN A 2 10.04 17.32 6.43
N GLY A 3 8.87 16.68 6.37
CA GLY A 3 8.71 15.29 6.78
C GLY A 3 7.46 14.65 6.19
N THR A 4 7.22 13.39 6.56
CA THR A 4 6.06 12.60 6.14
C THR A 4 5.16 12.29 7.33
N ILE A 5 3.85 12.46 7.19
CA ILE A 5 2.89 12.02 8.20
C ILE A 5 2.83 10.49 8.18
N ILE A 6 3.30 9.86 9.25
CA ILE A 6 3.32 8.40 9.36
C ILE A 6 2.11 7.83 10.13
N LYS A 7 1.45 8.67 10.95
CA LYS A 7 0.34 8.24 11.81
C LYS A 7 -0.55 9.43 12.18
N GLY A 8 -1.84 9.17 12.42
CA GLY A 8 -2.81 10.16 12.91
C GLY A 8 -3.68 9.57 14.00
N ILE A 9 -3.74 10.21 15.18
CA ILE A 9 -4.53 9.78 16.33
C ILE A 9 -5.16 10.99 17.02
N ALA A 10 -6.48 10.99 17.17
CA ALA A 10 -7.23 11.98 17.97
C ALA A 10 -6.89 13.46 17.63
N GLY A 11 -6.63 13.74 16.35
CA GLY A 11 -6.30 15.10 15.90
C GLY A 11 -4.82 15.48 16.01
N PHE A 12 -3.97 14.57 16.47
CA PHE A 12 -2.52 14.68 16.42
C PHE A 12 -1.97 13.89 15.23
N TYR A 13 -0.92 14.42 14.62
CA TYR A 13 -0.21 13.83 13.49
C TYR A 13 1.24 13.57 13.87
N TYR A 14 1.70 12.36 13.65
CA TYR A 14 3.08 11.98 13.88
C TYR A 14 3.83 12.15 12.57
N VAL A 15 4.76 13.10 12.55
CA VAL A 15 5.54 13.45 11.36
C VAL A 15 6.96 12.96 11.54
N ARG A 16 7.42 12.12 10.62
CA ARG A 16 8.81 11.67 10.57
C ARG A 16 9.63 12.66 9.74
N VAL A 17 10.67 13.20 10.36
CA VAL A 17 11.68 14.04 9.74
C VAL A 17 13.01 13.33 9.94
N GLU A 18 13.60 12.82 8.87
CA GLU A 18 14.79 11.95 8.94
C GLU A 18 14.57 10.77 9.91
N ASP A 19 15.34 10.69 11.00
CA ASP A 19 15.22 9.64 12.01
C ASP A 19 14.37 10.02 13.23
N GLU A 20 13.89 11.25 13.31
CA GLU A 20 13.08 11.74 14.41
C GLU A 20 11.59 11.78 14.08
N VAL A 21 10.76 11.56 15.11
CA VAL A 21 9.30 11.65 15.01
C VAL A 21 8.83 12.81 15.87
N TYR A 22 7.98 13.66 15.30
CA TYR A 22 7.38 14.83 15.94
C TYR A 22 5.88 14.62 16.08
N GLU A 23 5.31 14.92 17.25
CA GLU A 23 3.87 14.96 17.47
C GLU A 23 3.37 16.37 17.11
N CYS A 24 2.57 16.48 16.05
CA CYS A 24 2.18 17.75 15.49
C CYS A 24 0.67 17.95 15.52
N LYS A 25 0.25 19.21 15.68
CA LYS A 25 -1.11 19.66 15.42
C LYS A 25 -1.18 20.37 14.07
N ALA A 26 -2.27 20.18 13.35
CA ALA A 26 -2.52 20.96 12.13
C ALA A 26 -2.97 22.38 12.49
N ARG A 27 -2.42 23.40 11.83
CA ARG A 27 -2.87 24.79 12.00
C ARG A 27 -4.32 24.94 11.55
N GLY A 28 -5.07 25.85 12.22
CA GLY A 28 -6.49 26.08 11.95
C GLY A 28 -6.81 26.50 10.51
N LYS A 29 -5.84 27.03 9.76
CA LYS A 29 -6.02 27.41 8.35
C LYS A 29 -6.49 26.22 7.48
N PHE A 30 -5.97 25.02 7.71
CA PHE A 30 -6.34 23.83 6.91
C PHE A 30 -7.82 23.48 7.06
N ARG A 31 -8.39 23.71 8.26
CA ARG A 31 -9.81 23.50 8.50
C ARG A 31 -10.66 24.50 7.73
N ASN A 32 -10.21 25.76 7.62
CA ASN A 32 -10.89 26.81 6.87
C ASN A 32 -10.80 26.57 5.35
N GLU A 33 -9.71 25.97 4.89
CA GLU A 33 -9.47 25.59 3.49
C GLU A 33 -10.11 24.25 3.11
N GLY A 34 -10.75 23.56 4.05
CA GLY A 34 -11.35 22.23 3.83
C GLY A 34 -10.32 21.11 3.58
N VAL A 35 -9.05 21.36 3.93
CA VAL A 35 -7.97 20.39 3.75
C VAL A 35 -7.73 19.63 5.04
N THR A 36 -7.84 18.32 4.99
CA THR A 36 -7.50 17.43 6.10
C THR A 36 -6.16 16.76 5.84
N PRO A 37 -5.18 16.88 6.76
CA PRO A 37 -3.92 16.11 6.64
C PRO A 37 -4.19 14.61 6.63
N LEU A 38 -3.48 13.88 5.80
CA LEU A 38 -3.59 12.44 5.65
C LEU A 38 -2.26 11.76 5.97
N ILE A 39 -2.32 10.52 6.37
CA ILE A 39 -1.15 9.64 6.44
C ILE A 39 -0.53 9.57 5.04
N GLY A 40 0.80 9.68 4.95
CA GLY A 40 1.51 9.75 3.68
C GLY A 40 1.68 11.16 3.11
N ASP A 41 1.04 12.18 3.68
CA ASP A 41 1.30 13.56 3.25
C ASP A 41 2.74 13.95 3.52
N ALA A 42 3.37 14.55 2.53
CA ALA A 42 4.58 15.33 2.70
C ALA A 42 4.19 16.69 3.26
N VAL A 43 4.83 17.10 4.36
CA VAL A 43 4.46 18.31 5.10
C VAL A 43 5.67 19.11 5.52
N SER A 44 5.47 20.41 5.73
CA SER A 44 6.42 21.25 6.48
C SER A 44 5.91 21.45 7.90
N ILE A 45 6.81 21.31 8.88
CA ILE A 45 6.52 21.51 10.29
C ILE A 45 7.36 22.63 10.90
N GLU A 46 6.78 23.30 11.89
CA GLU A 46 7.50 24.19 12.83
C GLU A 46 7.53 23.50 14.19
N VAL A 47 8.72 23.47 14.81
CA VAL A 47 8.96 22.83 16.11
C VAL A 47 8.74 23.82 17.24
N ASP A 48 8.03 23.41 18.28
CA ASP A 48 7.82 24.22 19.48
C ASP A 48 9.00 24.06 20.43
N TYR A 49 9.94 24.98 20.39
CA TYR A 49 11.14 24.95 21.23
C TYR A 49 10.86 25.29 22.71
N ASP A 50 9.78 26.02 22.99
CA ASP A 50 9.40 26.45 24.34
C ASP A 50 8.72 25.35 25.16
N ASN A 51 8.21 24.31 24.52
CA ASN A 51 7.51 23.17 25.12
C ASN A 51 8.34 21.89 25.14
N GLN A 52 9.64 21.99 25.36
CA GLN A 52 10.53 20.82 25.56
C GLN A 52 10.40 20.26 27.00
N ASP A 53 9.17 20.12 27.47
CA ASP A 53 8.91 19.42 28.71
C ASP A 53 9.36 17.96 28.54
N THR A 54 10.32 17.51 29.36
CA THR A 54 10.94 16.18 29.31
C THR A 54 9.95 15.02 29.52
N ASN A 55 8.68 15.35 29.74
CA ASN A 55 7.60 14.39 29.97
C ASN A 55 6.89 13.91 28.68
N TYR A 56 7.13 14.53 27.52
CA TYR A 56 6.54 14.11 26.24
C TYR A 56 7.40 13.04 25.56
N ALA A 57 6.75 11.98 25.07
CA ALA A 57 7.42 10.92 24.33
C ALA A 57 7.97 11.37 22.96
N TYR A 58 7.45 12.49 22.43
CA TYR A 58 7.81 13.07 21.14
C TYR A 58 8.00 14.58 21.27
N LYS A 59 8.90 15.13 20.48
CA LYS A 59 9.03 16.58 20.30
C LYS A 59 7.74 17.13 19.70
N GLN A 60 7.30 18.30 20.16
CA GLN A 60 6.04 18.91 19.74
C GLN A 60 6.24 19.87 18.56
N GLY A 61 5.22 19.99 17.70
CA GLY A 61 5.28 20.90 16.57
C GLY A 61 3.93 21.16 15.93
N HIS A 62 3.96 21.96 14.87
CA HIS A 62 2.77 22.33 14.09
C HIS A 62 2.99 22.06 12.60
N ILE A 63 2.03 21.42 11.94
CA ILE A 63 2.00 21.34 10.48
C ILE A 63 1.63 22.74 9.96
N VAL A 64 2.53 23.32 9.16
CA VAL A 64 2.37 24.66 8.58
C VAL A 64 2.05 24.62 7.10
N GLU A 65 2.40 23.52 6.41
CA GLU A 65 2.15 23.34 5.00
C GLU A 65 1.95 21.84 4.68
N ILE A 66 1.07 21.56 3.74
CA ILE A 66 0.86 20.22 3.14
C ILE A 66 1.20 20.39 1.67
N PHE A 67 2.15 19.61 1.19
CA PHE A 67 2.56 19.65 -0.21
C PHE A 67 1.54 18.95 -1.12
N GLU A 68 1.64 19.23 -2.42
CA GLU A 68 0.77 18.63 -3.42
C GLU A 68 0.85 17.09 -3.38
N ARG A 69 -0.31 16.45 -3.41
CA ARG A 69 -0.44 14.99 -3.38
C ARG A 69 -0.35 14.41 -4.78
N LYS A 70 0.40 13.32 -4.94
CA LYS A 70 0.40 12.52 -6.17
C LYS A 70 -0.95 11.82 -6.36
N ASN A 71 -1.49 11.27 -5.28
CA ASN A 71 -2.78 10.58 -5.23
C ASN A 71 -3.35 10.65 -3.80
N LYS A 72 -4.62 10.26 -3.68
CA LYS A 72 -5.32 10.21 -2.40
C LYS A 72 -6.30 9.05 -2.42
N LEU A 73 -6.04 8.03 -1.62
CA LEU A 73 -6.97 6.94 -1.38
C LEU A 73 -8.08 7.38 -0.41
N VAL A 74 -9.30 6.90 -0.66
CA VAL A 74 -10.46 7.18 0.20
C VAL A 74 -10.55 6.17 1.34
N ARG A 75 -10.24 4.91 1.07
CA ARG A 75 -10.30 3.82 2.06
C ARG A 75 -9.15 2.84 1.90
N PRO A 76 -8.18 2.90 2.81
CA PRO A 76 -8.00 3.84 3.92
C PRO A 76 -7.63 5.24 3.43
N PRO A 77 -7.87 6.31 4.24
CA PRO A 77 -7.52 7.68 3.88
C PRO A 77 -5.99 7.87 3.98
N VAL A 78 -5.30 7.65 2.87
CA VAL A 78 -3.84 7.74 2.74
C VAL A 78 -3.49 8.49 1.46
N ALA A 79 -2.43 9.29 1.51
CA ALA A 79 -1.91 10.04 0.38
C ALA A 79 -0.55 9.53 -0.09
N ASN A 80 -0.18 9.87 -1.31
CA ASN A 80 1.16 9.66 -1.86
C ASN A 80 1.61 8.19 -1.92
N VAL A 81 0.68 7.26 -2.10
CA VAL A 81 1.00 5.85 -2.30
C VAL A 81 1.65 5.66 -3.67
N ASP A 82 2.85 5.10 -3.71
CA ASP A 82 3.58 4.88 -4.96
C ASP A 82 3.16 3.58 -5.66
N GLN A 83 2.91 2.52 -4.87
CA GLN A 83 2.70 1.18 -5.43
C GLN A 83 1.97 0.24 -4.48
N GLY A 84 1.40 -0.82 -5.05
CA GLY A 84 0.78 -1.92 -4.32
C GLY A 84 1.38 -3.27 -4.72
N ILE A 85 1.64 -4.11 -3.72
CA ILE A 85 2.12 -5.49 -3.91
C ILE A 85 0.95 -6.43 -3.68
N VAL A 86 0.43 -7.01 -4.77
CA VAL A 86 -0.67 -7.98 -4.71
C VAL A 86 -0.09 -9.37 -4.50
N VAL A 87 -0.31 -9.94 -3.32
CA VAL A 87 0.29 -11.21 -2.92
C VAL A 87 -0.72 -12.35 -3.07
N PHE A 88 -0.34 -13.38 -3.82
CA PHE A 88 -1.05 -14.65 -3.91
C PHE A 88 -0.09 -15.82 -3.62
N ALA A 89 -0.63 -16.93 -3.12
CA ALA A 89 0.16 -18.13 -2.88
C ALA A 89 -0.02 -19.12 -4.06
N VAL A 90 1.07 -19.68 -4.57
CA VAL A 90 0.99 -20.68 -5.66
C VAL A 90 0.45 -22.03 -5.20
N THR A 91 0.33 -22.24 -3.88
CA THR A 91 -0.19 -23.47 -3.27
C THR A 91 -1.56 -23.26 -2.63
N TYR A 92 -1.58 -22.87 -1.36
CA TYR A 92 -2.79 -22.61 -0.57
C TYR A 92 -2.69 -21.27 0.14
N PRO A 93 -3.79 -20.46 0.13
CA PRO A 93 -5.07 -20.68 -0.55
C PRO A 93 -4.96 -20.69 -2.07
N GLN A 94 -5.91 -21.38 -2.74
CA GLN A 94 -5.94 -21.45 -4.21
C GLN A 94 -6.02 -20.06 -4.83
N ILE A 95 -5.28 -19.86 -5.93
CA ILE A 95 -5.31 -18.60 -6.67
C ILE A 95 -6.66 -18.44 -7.37
N HIS A 96 -7.32 -17.31 -7.13
CA HIS A 96 -8.48 -16.85 -7.86
C HIS A 96 -8.05 -15.68 -8.75
N LEU A 97 -7.92 -15.96 -10.07
CA LEU A 97 -7.41 -14.96 -11.03
C LEU A 97 -8.35 -13.75 -11.15
N ASP A 98 -9.66 -13.98 -11.10
CA ASP A 98 -10.66 -12.90 -11.07
C ASP A 98 -10.48 -11.94 -9.88
N LEU A 99 -10.04 -12.44 -8.73
CA LEU A 99 -9.73 -11.61 -7.58
C LEU A 99 -8.41 -10.85 -7.79
N LEU A 100 -7.41 -11.49 -8.40
CA LEU A 100 -6.16 -10.83 -8.76
C LEU A 100 -6.41 -9.69 -9.77
N ASP A 101 -7.17 -9.95 -10.83
CA ASP A 101 -7.53 -8.95 -11.84
C ASP A 101 -8.26 -7.76 -11.21
N ARG A 102 -9.17 -8.00 -10.27
CA ARG A 102 -9.85 -6.92 -9.53
C ARG A 102 -8.87 -6.04 -8.76
N PHE A 103 -7.88 -6.61 -8.06
CA PHE A 103 -6.86 -5.83 -7.37
C PHE A 103 -6.05 -4.97 -8.35
N LEU A 104 -5.69 -5.52 -9.52
CA LEU A 104 -4.90 -4.80 -10.52
C LEU A 104 -5.69 -3.63 -11.10
N ILE A 105 -6.93 -3.86 -11.54
CA ILE A 105 -7.81 -2.82 -12.09
C ILE A 105 -8.00 -1.68 -11.08
N MET A 106 -8.22 -2.00 -9.81
CA MET A 106 -8.41 -0.97 -8.78
C MET A 106 -7.15 -0.12 -8.58
N MET A 107 -5.97 -0.72 -8.65
CA MET A 107 -4.71 0.03 -8.58
C MET A 107 -4.52 0.92 -9.81
N GLU A 108 -4.88 0.44 -11.00
CA GLU A 108 -4.84 1.23 -12.24
C GLU A 108 -5.80 2.44 -12.15
N ILE A 109 -7.01 2.26 -11.61
CA ILE A 109 -7.99 3.35 -11.38
C ILE A 109 -7.41 4.43 -10.46
N GLU A 110 -6.78 4.03 -9.37
CA GLU A 110 -6.19 4.93 -8.38
C GLU A 110 -4.83 5.50 -8.81
N GLY A 111 -4.33 5.13 -9.99
CA GLY A 111 -3.01 5.53 -10.49
C GLY A 111 -1.86 4.98 -9.65
N ILE A 112 -2.06 3.82 -9.01
CA ILE A 112 -1.08 3.15 -8.17
C ILE A 112 -0.43 2.04 -8.97
N LYS A 113 0.90 2.01 -9.02
CA LYS A 113 1.64 0.99 -9.77
C LYS A 113 1.48 -0.39 -9.11
N PRO A 114 0.88 -1.39 -9.81
CA PRO A 114 0.74 -2.73 -9.27
C PRO A 114 1.98 -3.59 -9.51
N TYR A 115 2.28 -4.44 -8.53
CA TYR A 115 3.21 -5.56 -8.63
C TYR A 115 2.52 -6.82 -8.16
N ILE A 116 2.77 -7.95 -8.82
CA ILE A 116 2.23 -9.25 -8.42
C ILE A 116 3.33 -10.01 -7.71
N ALA A 117 3.10 -10.49 -6.49
CA ALA A 117 4.01 -11.35 -5.76
C ALA A 117 3.39 -12.74 -5.60
N LEU A 118 3.90 -13.71 -6.35
CA LEU A 118 3.53 -15.13 -6.19
C LEU A 118 4.39 -15.73 -5.08
N ASN A 119 3.77 -15.93 -3.92
CA ASN A 119 4.44 -16.46 -2.73
C ASN A 119 4.30 -17.99 -2.61
N LYS A 120 5.12 -18.60 -1.74
CA LYS A 120 5.17 -20.03 -1.47
C LYS A 120 5.58 -20.86 -2.69
N ILE A 121 6.43 -20.30 -3.56
CA ILE A 121 6.92 -21.00 -4.77
C ILE A 121 7.72 -22.27 -4.45
N ASP A 122 8.19 -22.41 -3.22
CA ASP A 122 8.85 -23.61 -2.71
C ASP A 122 7.91 -24.82 -2.53
N GLY A 123 6.61 -24.59 -2.57
CA GLY A 123 5.58 -25.61 -2.34
C GLY A 123 4.97 -26.22 -3.59
N ALA A 124 5.34 -25.78 -4.81
CA ALA A 124 4.80 -26.29 -6.06
C ALA A 124 5.84 -26.23 -7.20
N PRO A 125 5.80 -27.17 -8.15
CA PRO A 125 6.61 -27.11 -9.36
C PRO A 125 6.29 -25.85 -10.18
N ARG A 126 7.32 -25.27 -10.84
CA ARG A 126 7.16 -24.02 -11.60
C ARG A 126 6.12 -24.13 -12.72
N GLU A 127 6.03 -25.28 -13.35
CA GLU A 127 5.12 -25.57 -14.45
C GLU A 127 3.65 -25.34 -14.07
N THR A 128 3.32 -25.49 -12.78
CA THR A 128 1.94 -25.33 -12.27
C THR A 128 1.45 -23.90 -12.24
N TYR A 129 2.36 -22.91 -12.19
CA TYR A 129 2.03 -21.48 -12.13
C TYR A 129 2.72 -20.64 -13.23
N GLU A 130 3.51 -21.27 -14.10
CA GLU A 130 4.21 -20.57 -15.20
C GLU A 130 3.25 -19.84 -16.15
N TYR A 131 2.06 -20.39 -16.38
CA TYR A 131 1.04 -19.77 -17.22
C TYR A 131 0.54 -18.45 -16.62
N ILE A 132 0.45 -18.37 -15.28
CA ILE A 132 0.09 -17.12 -14.57
C ILE A 132 1.18 -16.08 -14.78
N VAL A 133 2.44 -16.48 -14.54
CA VAL A 133 3.60 -15.57 -14.73
C VAL A 133 3.59 -15.00 -16.14
N LYS A 134 3.56 -15.86 -17.17
CA LYS A 134 3.60 -15.42 -18.57
C LYS A 134 2.41 -14.55 -18.95
N GLY A 135 1.21 -14.91 -18.49
CA GLY A 135 0.00 -14.16 -18.79
C GLY A 135 0.08 -12.70 -18.29
N TYR A 136 0.43 -12.54 -17.01
CA TYR A 136 0.51 -11.19 -16.43
C TYR A 136 1.73 -10.38 -16.91
N GLU A 137 2.87 -11.01 -17.17
CA GLU A 137 4.03 -10.33 -17.76
C GLU A 137 3.72 -9.84 -19.19
N GLN A 138 3.00 -10.64 -19.98
CA GLN A 138 2.54 -10.24 -21.33
C GLN A 138 1.52 -9.10 -21.27
N SER A 139 0.71 -9.03 -20.21
CA SER A 139 -0.20 -7.91 -19.95
C SER A 139 0.50 -6.68 -19.37
N GLY A 140 1.83 -6.70 -19.22
CA GLY A 140 2.63 -5.55 -18.77
C GLY A 140 2.87 -5.44 -17.28
N TYR A 141 2.45 -6.41 -16.48
CA TYR A 141 2.67 -6.43 -15.04
C TYR A 141 4.00 -7.10 -14.68
N LYS A 142 4.68 -6.56 -13.67
CA LYS A 142 5.88 -7.23 -13.11
C LYS A 142 5.45 -8.28 -12.10
N VAL A 143 5.88 -9.53 -12.32
CA VAL A 143 5.64 -10.66 -11.42
C VAL A 143 6.91 -10.96 -10.62
N LEU A 144 6.80 -10.98 -9.30
CA LEU A 144 7.84 -11.35 -8.35
C LEU A 144 7.57 -12.77 -7.84
N LEU A 145 8.55 -13.64 -7.97
CA LEU A 145 8.49 -15.02 -7.48
C LEU A 145 9.19 -15.10 -6.14
N VAL A 146 8.43 -15.34 -5.06
CA VAL A 146 8.95 -15.24 -3.70
C VAL A 146 8.61 -16.46 -2.84
N SER A 147 9.48 -16.77 -1.90
CA SER A 147 9.20 -17.66 -0.78
C SER A 147 9.74 -17.04 0.50
N ALA A 148 8.84 -16.57 1.36
CA ALA A 148 9.21 -16.09 2.68
C ALA A 148 9.90 -17.21 3.51
N LYS A 149 9.42 -18.45 3.39
CA LYS A 149 9.95 -19.60 4.13
C LYS A 149 11.37 -19.99 3.70
N LYS A 150 11.67 -19.93 2.42
CA LYS A 150 12.97 -20.31 1.84
C LYS A 150 13.87 -19.11 1.52
N GLN A 151 13.43 -17.90 1.82
CA GLN A 151 14.15 -16.65 1.56
C GLN A 151 14.50 -16.46 0.06
N ILE A 152 13.61 -16.91 -0.84
CA ILE A 152 13.80 -16.80 -2.30
C ILE A 152 13.12 -15.54 -2.81
N GLY A 153 13.77 -14.79 -3.71
CA GLY A 153 13.23 -13.61 -4.39
C GLY A 153 13.00 -12.39 -3.47
N LEU A 154 13.53 -12.40 -2.25
CA LEU A 154 13.30 -11.31 -1.29
C LEU A 154 14.10 -10.06 -1.65
N ASP A 155 15.26 -10.20 -2.28
CA ASP A 155 16.08 -9.05 -2.70
C ASP A 155 15.42 -8.26 -3.84
N ASP A 156 14.77 -8.97 -4.78
CA ASP A 156 13.98 -8.33 -5.83
C ASP A 156 12.78 -7.57 -5.24
N LEU A 157 12.15 -8.14 -4.21
CA LEU A 157 11.05 -7.48 -3.50
C LEU A 157 11.56 -6.24 -2.72
N ARG A 158 12.70 -6.35 -2.02
CA ARG A 158 13.33 -5.19 -1.33
C ARG A 158 13.64 -4.07 -2.32
N ALA A 159 14.24 -4.40 -3.46
CA ALA A 159 14.58 -3.44 -4.50
C ALA A 159 13.35 -2.69 -5.04
N VAL A 160 12.19 -3.37 -5.13
CA VAL A 160 10.92 -2.74 -5.52
C VAL A 160 10.41 -1.79 -4.44
N LEU A 161 10.55 -2.13 -3.16
CA LEU A 161 10.01 -1.36 -2.03
C LEU A 161 10.85 -0.14 -1.66
N LYS A 162 12.14 -0.14 -2.05
CA LYS A 162 13.11 0.90 -1.69
C LYS A 162 12.61 2.29 -2.08
N ASP A 163 12.66 3.23 -1.12
CA ASP A 163 12.28 4.65 -1.28
C ASP A 163 10.84 4.87 -1.78
N LYS A 164 9.92 3.91 -1.49
CA LYS A 164 8.51 3.96 -1.90
C LYS A 164 7.56 3.86 -0.72
N ILE A 165 6.39 4.48 -0.87
CA ILE A 165 5.23 4.19 0.00
C ILE A 165 4.47 3.06 -0.65
N SER A 166 4.50 1.88 -0.03
CA SER A 166 3.96 0.64 -0.57
C SER A 166 2.91 0.05 0.36
N PHE A 167 1.89 -0.64 -0.20
CA PHE A 167 1.00 -1.48 0.57
C PHE A 167 0.98 -2.91 0.05
N PHE A 168 0.55 -3.84 0.90
CA PHE A 168 0.39 -5.25 0.55
C PHE A 168 -1.08 -5.62 0.53
N ALA A 169 -1.56 -6.11 -0.61
CA ALA A 169 -2.93 -6.57 -0.82
C ALA A 169 -2.96 -8.09 -1.10
N GLY A 170 -4.15 -8.67 -1.03
CA GLY A 170 -4.37 -10.08 -1.35
C GLY A 170 -5.11 -10.83 -0.24
N PRO A 171 -5.56 -12.07 -0.51
CA PRO A 171 -6.38 -12.88 0.39
C PRO A 171 -5.70 -13.18 1.74
N SER A 172 -6.50 -13.60 2.72
CA SER A 172 -5.95 -14.13 3.99
C SER A 172 -5.17 -15.42 3.74
N GLY A 173 -4.12 -15.67 4.53
CA GLY A 173 -3.34 -16.90 4.44
C GLY A 173 -2.32 -16.99 3.30
N VAL A 174 -2.23 -16.02 2.39
CA VAL A 174 -1.21 -15.99 1.31
C VAL A 174 0.21 -15.70 1.81
N GLY A 175 0.34 -15.23 3.07
CA GLY A 175 1.62 -15.00 3.71
C GLY A 175 2.14 -13.57 3.66
N LYS A 176 1.29 -12.54 3.51
CA LYS A 176 1.69 -11.12 3.50
C LYS A 176 2.54 -10.72 4.71
N SER A 177 2.04 -10.95 5.94
CA SER A 177 2.77 -10.60 7.16
C SER A 177 4.07 -11.41 7.32
N THR A 178 4.07 -12.67 6.89
CA THR A 178 5.28 -13.51 6.91
C THR A 178 6.31 -12.96 5.94
N LEU A 179 5.88 -12.56 4.74
CA LEU A 179 6.75 -11.99 3.72
C LEU A 179 7.35 -10.66 4.20
N LEU A 180 6.52 -9.78 4.76
CA LEU A 180 6.97 -8.51 5.34
C LEU A 180 7.96 -8.72 6.48
N ASN A 181 7.70 -9.63 7.42
CA ASN A 181 8.63 -9.95 8.50
C ASN A 181 9.94 -10.57 7.98
N SER A 182 9.92 -11.24 6.83
CA SER A 182 11.13 -11.84 6.23
C SER A 182 12.03 -10.79 5.58
N ILE A 183 11.46 -9.73 5.02
CA ILE A 183 12.22 -8.63 4.42
C ILE A 183 12.56 -7.54 5.44
N GLU A 184 11.74 -7.37 6.49
CA GLU A 184 11.88 -6.35 7.52
C GLU A 184 11.55 -6.95 8.91
N PRO A 185 12.50 -7.66 9.54
CA PRO A 185 12.26 -8.36 10.81
C PRO A 185 11.87 -7.47 11.98
N HIS A 186 12.19 -6.17 11.90
CA HIS A 186 11.87 -5.21 12.95
C HIS A 186 10.38 -4.88 13.04
N LEU A 187 9.61 -5.09 11.98
CA LEU A 187 8.16 -4.80 11.95
C LEU A 187 7.35 -5.67 12.90
N LYS A 188 7.79 -6.92 13.16
CA LYS A 188 7.15 -7.87 14.09
C LYS A 188 5.63 -8.00 13.88
N LEU A 189 5.20 -7.99 12.61
CA LEU A 189 3.79 -8.12 12.27
C LEU A 189 3.25 -9.45 12.74
N GLN A 190 2.00 -9.46 13.24
CA GLN A 190 1.36 -10.69 13.67
C GLN A 190 1.12 -11.61 12.47
N THR A 191 1.68 -12.81 12.53
CA THR A 191 1.46 -13.88 11.55
C THR A 191 0.40 -14.84 12.09
N GLY A 192 -0.58 -15.21 11.26
CA GLY A 192 -1.63 -16.18 11.61
C GLY A 192 -2.99 -15.78 11.05
N ASP A 193 -3.94 -16.71 11.03
CA ASP A 193 -5.30 -16.47 10.56
C ASP A 193 -6.02 -15.46 11.46
N VAL A 194 -6.23 -14.27 10.94
CA VAL A 194 -7.00 -13.18 11.59
C VAL A 194 -8.46 -13.59 11.82
N SER A 195 -8.92 -14.68 11.20
CA SER A 195 -10.30 -15.16 11.25
C SER A 195 -10.76 -15.65 12.64
N GLU A 196 -9.87 -16.09 13.53
CA GLU A 196 -10.29 -16.56 14.86
C GLU A 196 -10.41 -15.46 15.92
N LYS A 197 -9.76 -14.29 15.76
CA LYS A 197 -9.82 -13.20 16.75
C LYS A 197 -10.98 -12.22 16.59
N ILE A 198 -11.72 -12.26 15.47
CA ILE A 198 -12.93 -11.42 15.28
C ILE A 198 -14.07 -11.84 16.23
N LYS A 199 -14.01 -13.02 16.86
CA LYS A 199 -15.04 -13.49 17.82
C LYS A 199 -14.98 -12.88 19.22
N ARG A 200 -13.97 -12.07 19.55
CA ARG A 200 -13.95 -11.33 20.83
C ARG A 200 -14.12 -9.83 20.58
N GLY A 201 -15.35 -9.38 20.77
CA GLY A 201 -15.77 -7.99 20.68
C GLY A 201 -14.88 -7.02 21.46
N LYS A 202 -14.06 -6.31 20.74
CA LYS A 202 -13.60 -4.98 21.07
C LYS A 202 -13.43 -4.25 19.74
N HIS A 203 -14.23 -3.22 19.52
CA HIS A 203 -14.03 -2.22 18.46
C HIS A 203 -12.72 -1.48 18.76
N THR A 204 -11.59 -2.09 18.42
CA THR A 204 -10.33 -1.36 18.26
C THR A 204 -10.40 -0.73 16.89
N THR A 205 -10.62 0.57 16.83
CA THR A 205 -10.40 1.40 15.66
C THR A 205 -8.97 1.12 15.20
N ARG A 206 -8.83 0.35 14.11
CA ARG A 206 -7.51 -0.01 13.58
C ARG A 206 -6.95 1.24 12.94
N HIS A 207 -5.94 1.82 13.58
CA HIS A 207 -5.25 2.99 13.04
C HIS A 207 -4.39 2.54 11.86
N VAL A 208 -4.48 3.27 10.78
CA VAL A 208 -3.57 3.17 9.64
C VAL A 208 -2.25 3.79 10.04
N GLU A 209 -1.14 3.14 9.72
CA GLU A 209 0.20 3.64 10.05
C GLU A 209 1.18 3.30 8.93
N LEU A 210 2.11 4.21 8.63
CA LEU A 210 3.25 3.97 7.77
C LEU A 210 4.41 3.46 8.61
N LEU A 211 4.80 2.23 8.38
CA LEU A 211 5.95 1.60 9.01
C LEU A 211 7.20 1.89 8.19
N PRO A 212 8.28 2.40 8.78
CA PRO A 212 9.51 2.70 8.04
C PRO A 212 10.14 1.41 7.53
N PHE A 213 10.65 1.47 6.30
CA PHE A 213 11.41 0.40 5.67
C PHE A 213 12.91 0.71 5.77
N SER A 214 13.73 -0.28 6.10
CA SER A 214 15.16 -0.09 6.41
C SER A 214 15.97 0.45 5.21
N GLU A 215 15.56 0.16 3.98
CA GLU A 215 16.19 0.67 2.76
C GLU A 215 15.55 1.98 2.25
N GLY A 216 14.83 2.69 3.10
CA GLY A 216 14.09 3.90 2.75
C GLY A 216 12.65 3.64 2.30
N GLY A 217 11.78 4.65 2.47
CA GLY A 217 10.36 4.53 2.19
C GLY A 217 9.55 3.92 3.33
N TYR A 218 8.34 3.47 3.02
CA TYR A 218 7.38 3.01 4.03
C TYR A 218 6.52 1.87 3.53
N VAL A 219 6.11 1.02 4.46
CA VAL A 219 5.05 0.03 4.23
C VAL A 219 3.82 0.43 5.03
N LEU A 220 2.68 0.47 4.36
CA LEU A 220 1.40 0.78 4.97
C LEU A 220 0.89 -0.43 5.75
N ASP A 221 0.79 -0.31 7.08
CA ASP A 221 0.13 -1.33 7.90
C ASP A 221 -1.38 -1.13 7.83
N THR A 222 -2.00 -1.92 6.99
CA THR A 222 -3.45 -1.96 6.87
C THR A 222 -3.94 -3.37 7.04
N PRO A 223 -4.50 -3.69 8.19
CA PRO A 223 -5.34 -4.87 8.32
C PRO A 223 -6.64 -4.63 7.55
N GLY A 224 -6.67 -4.84 6.23
CA GLY A 224 -7.93 -4.72 5.52
C GLY A 224 -7.93 -4.29 4.06
N PHE A 225 -6.80 -4.20 3.35
CA PHE A 225 -6.82 -4.16 1.88
C PHE A 225 -7.36 -5.47 1.25
N THR A 226 -8.05 -6.28 2.05
CA THR A 226 -8.79 -7.46 1.58
C THR A 226 -10.16 -7.11 1.00
N SER A 227 -10.64 -5.87 1.22
CA SER A 227 -11.94 -5.38 0.73
C SER A 227 -11.79 -4.00 0.13
N LEU A 228 -11.08 -3.91 -0.99
CA LEU A 228 -11.17 -2.76 -1.85
C LEU A 228 -12.61 -2.71 -2.39
N GLN A 229 -13.34 -1.65 -2.10
CA GLN A 229 -14.68 -1.46 -2.66
C GLN A 229 -14.53 -0.76 -4.00
N PHE A 230 -15.04 -1.40 -5.05
CA PHE A 230 -15.15 -0.73 -6.33
C PHE A 230 -16.12 0.47 -6.18
N GLU A 231 -15.63 1.66 -6.49
CA GLU A 231 -16.54 2.70 -6.95
C GLU A 231 -17.11 2.25 -8.31
N THR A 232 -18.31 2.67 -8.62
CA THR A 232 -18.98 2.27 -9.86
C THR A 232 -18.15 2.77 -11.04
N ILE A 233 -17.51 1.88 -11.77
CA ILE A 233 -16.76 2.20 -12.99
C ILE A 233 -17.77 2.25 -14.13
N ASP A 234 -17.67 3.28 -14.96
CA ASP A 234 -18.41 3.30 -16.23
C ASP A 234 -17.88 2.17 -17.13
N GLN A 235 -18.79 1.40 -17.72
CA GLN A 235 -18.42 0.31 -18.63
C GLN A 235 -17.55 0.79 -19.80
N ASP A 236 -17.78 2.00 -20.28
CA ASP A 236 -17.04 2.59 -21.41
C ASP A 236 -15.60 2.98 -21.01
N GLU A 237 -15.34 3.20 -19.71
CA GLU A 237 -14.01 3.53 -19.18
C GLU A 237 -13.20 2.31 -18.79
N LEU A 238 -13.83 1.16 -18.56
CA LEU A 238 -13.17 -0.05 -18.05
C LEU A 238 -11.96 -0.48 -18.89
N LYS A 239 -12.03 -0.35 -20.21
CA LYS A 239 -10.96 -0.71 -21.14
C LYS A 239 -9.64 0.04 -20.89
N TYR A 240 -9.68 1.26 -20.35
CA TYR A 240 -8.50 2.07 -20.10
C TYR A 240 -7.67 1.57 -18.91
N TYR A 241 -8.25 0.71 -18.07
CA TYR A 241 -7.60 0.12 -16.90
C TYR A 241 -6.97 -1.25 -17.17
N PHE A 242 -6.92 -1.67 -18.46
CA PHE A 242 -6.22 -2.86 -18.91
C PHE A 242 -4.99 -2.47 -19.74
N PRO A 243 -3.77 -2.54 -19.18
CA PRO A 243 -2.55 -2.12 -19.88
C PRO A 243 -2.33 -2.83 -21.22
N GLU A 244 -2.78 -4.09 -21.33
CA GLU A 244 -2.70 -4.88 -22.58
C GLU A 244 -3.50 -4.32 -23.73
N PHE A 245 -4.49 -3.46 -23.49
CA PHE A 245 -5.28 -2.83 -24.54
C PHE A 245 -4.59 -1.58 -25.15
N LYS A 246 -3.70 -0.92 -24.41
CA LYS A 246 -2.99 0.28 -24.86
C LYS A 246 -2.35 0.17 -26.26
N PRO A 247 -1.68 -0.95 -26.62
CA PRO A 247 -1.09 -1.09 -27.95
C PRO A 247 -2.11 -1.13 -29.11
N PHE A 248 -3.39 -1.37 -28.79
CA PHE A 248 -4.48 -1.51 -29.76
C PHE A 248 -5.38 -0.28 -29.86
N GLU A 249 -5.23 0.69 -28.95
CA GLU A 249 -5.99 1.95 -28.98
C GLU A 249 -5.79 2.68 -30.31
N GLY A 250 -6.89 3.18 -30.88
CA GLY A 250 -6.90 3.89 -32.16
C GLY A 250 -6.63 3.04 -33.40
N LYS A 251 -6.43 1.72 -33.27
CA LYS A 251 -6.19 0.81 -34.39
C LYS A 251 -7.44 0.10 -34.87
N CYS A 252 -8.60 0.41 -34.36
CA CYS A 252 -9.84 -0.21 -34.73
C CYS A 252 -10.31 0.27 -36.12
N LYS A 253 -10.91 -0.62 -36.89
CA LYS A 253 -11.45 -0.32 -38.23
C LYS A 253 -12.58 0.72 -38.19
N PHE A 254 -13.31 0.80 -37.09
CA PHE A 254 -14.45 1.69 -36.93
C PHE A 254 -14.15 2.76 -35.87
N ASN A 255 -14.48 4.02 -36.19
CA ASN A 255 -14.46 5.09 -35.21
C ASN A 255 -15.53 4.87 -34.14
N GLY A 256 -15.18 5.01 -32.85
CA GLY A 256 -16.09 4.81 -31.73
C GLY A 256 -16.30 3.34 -31.34
N CYS A 257 -15.37 2.46 -31.65
CA CYS A 257 -15.38 1.08 -31.17
C CYS A 257 -15.24 1.07 -29.63
N SER A 258 -16.20 0.43 -28.95
CA SER A 258 -16.28 0.43 -27.47
C SER A 258 -15.70 -0.84 -26.80
N HIS A 259 -15.10 -1.77 -27.62
CA HIS A 259 -14.72 -3.14 -27.18
C HIS A 259 -14.43 -3.35 -25.74
#